data_5bab427e1129b5cfbdc6d62a9a6d883e
#
_entry.id   5bab427e1129b5cfbdc6d62a9a6d883e
#
_cell.length_a   1.000
_cell.length_b   1.000
_cell.length_c   1.000
_cell.angle_alpha   90.00
_cell.angle_beta   90.00
_cell.angle_gamma   90.00
#
_symmetry.space_group_name_H-M   'P 1'
#
loop_
_entity.id
_entity.type
_entity.pdbx_description
1 polymer ?
#
loop_
_entity_poly.entity_id
_entity_poly.type
_entity_poly.pdbx_seq_one_letter_code
_entity_poly.pdbx_strand_id
1 'polypeptide(L)'
;MVRMSAEERRQSVIRAAVAEFAQKGYYGTSTEAIAKRVGVSQPYLFRLFPGKKAIFAAASLRCVEDTCRAFEEVAEGLQGEEALHAMANAYVRLITERPETLQMQMQTYITVAAAEAEGDHQFGETVRAGWMKLWETVHLPLGADDKETTTFLAYGMLINTLTAMGFPPDHRVWQGMYPSARITGRPEK
;
A
#
# COMPACT_ATOMS: atom_id res chain seq x y z
N MET A 1 -1.81 2.31 33.69
CA MET A 1 -1.41 2.13 32.29
C MET A 1 -1.93 0.77 31.83
N VAL A 2 -2.83 0.75 30.87
CA VAL A 2 -3.32 -0.50 30.27
C VAL A 2 -2.14 -1.15 29.51
N ARG A 3 -1.83 -2.38 29.83
CA ARG A 3 -0.73 -3.14 29.18
C ARG A 3 -1.20 -3.53 27.78
N MET A 4 -0.56 -3.01 26.73
CA MET A 4 -0.84 -3.38 25.35
C MET A 4 -0.71 -4.90 25.15
N SER A 5 -1.65 -5.51 24.46
CA SER A 5 -1.60 -6.91 24.05
C SER A 5 -0.43 -7.18 23.07
N ALA A 6 -0.09 -8.44 22.87
CA ALA A 6 0.94 -8.83 21.89
C ALA A 6 0.53 -8.43 20.46
N GLU A 7 -0.76 -8.53 20.14
CA GLU A 7 -1.28 -8.14 18.83
C GLU A 7 -1.26 -6.63 18.64
N GLU A 8 -1.69 -5.83 19.60
CA GLU A 8 -1.58 -4.37 19.53
C GLU A 8 -0.12 -3.92 19.35
N ARG A 9 0.81 -4.62 20.00
CA ARG A 9 2.25 -4.36 19.85
C ARG A 9 2.74 -4.72 18.45
N ARG A 10 2.29 -5.87 17.91
CA ARG A 10 2.59 -6.29 16.54
C ARG A 10 2.11 -5.26 15.53
N GLN A 11 0.88 -4.76 15.67
CA GLN A 11 0.31 -3.72 14.82
C GLN A 11 1.08 -2.39 14.93
N SER A 12 1.57 -2.03 16.12
CA SER A 12 2.42 -0.85 16.30
C SER A 12 3.75 -0.97 15.55
N VAL A 13 4.35 -2.17 15.57
CA VAL A 13 5.58 -2.44 14.79
C VAL A 13 5.31 -2.33 13.29
N ILE A 14 4.20 -2.88 12.79
CA ILE A 14 3.84 -2.80 11.36
C ILE A 14 3.68 -1.35 10.93
N ARG A 15 2.95 -0.52 11.69
CA ARG A 15 2.81 0.92 11.37
C ARG A 15 4.15 1.66 11.34
N ALA A 16 5.02 1.40 12.31
CA ALA A 16 6.35 1.99 12.33
C ALA A 16 7.21 1.52 11.15
N ALA A 17 7.08 0.25 10.76
CA ALA A 17 7.77 -0.34 9.63
C ALA A 17 7.32 0.27 8.30
N VAL A 18 6.01 0.48 8.10
CA VAL A 18 5.48 1.19 6.93
C VAL A 18 6.16 2.55 6.78
N ALA A 19 6.21 3.36 7.85
CA ALA A 19 6.81 4.69 7.81
C ALA A 19 8.33 4.65 7.51
N GLU A 20 9.08 3.71 8.12
CA GLU A 20 10.52 3.61 7.91
C GLU A 20 10.87 3.07 6.51
N PHE A 21 10.19 2.01 6.07
CA PHE A 21 10.43 1.42 4.76
C PHE A 21 9.95 2.31 3.61
N ALA A 22 8.85 3.03 3.77
CA ALA A 22 8.36 3.98 2.78
C ALA A 22 9.42 5.03 2.44
N GLN A 23 10.09 5.57 3.45
CA GLN A 23 11.08 6.64 3.29
C GLN A 23 12.45 6.15 2.83
N LYS A 24 12.93 5.01 3.36
CA LYS A 24 14.33 4.56 3.23
C LYS A 24 14.49 3.30 2.38
N GLY A 25 13.40 2.69 1.99
CA GLY A 25 13.41 1.40 1.31
C GLY A 25 13.80 0.23 2.19
N TYR A 26 13.76 -0.97 1.60
CA TYR A 26 14.13 -2.19 2.32
C TYR A 26 15.58 -2.15 2.80
N TYR A 27 16.52 -1.85 1.92
CA TYR A 27 17.95 -1.89 2.26
C TYR A 27 18.39 -0.76 3.19
N GLY A 28 17.83 0.45 3.04
CA GLY A 28 18.16 1.63 3.85
C GLY A 28 17.56 1.65 5.26
N THR A 29 16.61 0.74 5.57
CA THR A 29 15.98 0.69 6.89
C THR A 29 16.65 -0.35 7.78
N SER A 30 16.94 -0.02 9.04
CA SER A 30 17.38 -0.98 10.05
C SER A 30 16.24 -1.41 10.97
N THR A 31 16.31 -2.66 11.46
CA THR A 31 15.35 -3.15 12.46
C THR A 31 15.46 -2.42 13.79
N GLU A 32 16.63 -1.88 14.10
CA GLU A 32 16.87 -1.03 15.27
C GLU A 32 16.10 0.30 15.16
N ALA A 33 16.07 0.93 13.97
CA ALA A 33 15.30 2.16 13.74
C ALA A 33 13.80 1.92 13.97
N ILE A 34 13.27 0.78 13.48
CA ILE A 34 11.88 0.38 13.70
C ILE A 34 11.61 0.15 15.19
N ALA A 35 12.49 -0.60 15.88
CA ALA A 35 12.36 -0.87 17.31
C ALA A 35 12.37 0.42 18.14
N LYS A 36 13.29 1.35 17.84
CA LYS A 36 13.38 2.66 18.49
C LYS A 36 12.11 3.48 18.28
N ARG A 37 11.54 3.48 17.08
CA ARG A 37 10.31 4.22 16.76
C ARG A 37 9.10 3.73 17.56
N VAL A 38 9.03 2.42 17.83
CA VAL A 38 7.96 1.80 18.65
C VAL A 38 8.24 1.91 20.15
N GLY A 39 9.46 2.21 20.57
CA GLY A 39 9.88 2.21 21.95
C GLY A 39 10.05 0.81 22.54
N VAL A 40 10.53 -0.14 21.74
CA VAL A 40 10.84 -1.52 22.16
C VAL A 40 12.31 -1.85 21.91
N SER A 41 12.82 -2.92 22.55
CA SER A 41 14.14 -3.42 22.23
C SER A 41 14.14 -4.22 20.93
N GLN A 42 15.26 -4.22 20.21
CA GLN A 42 15.42 -5.04 19.00
C GLN A 42 15.23 -6.55 19.26
N PRO A 43 15.73 -7.15 20.34
CA PRO A 43 15.40 -8.54 20.69
C PRO A 43 13.89 -8.79 20.86
N TYR A 44 13.16 -7.82 21.40
CA TYR A 44 11.71 -7.93 21.51
C TYR A 44 11.03 -7.90 20.12
N LEU A 45 11.51 -7.05 19.21
CA LEU A 45 11.05 -7.00 17.83
C LEU A 45 11.19 -8.38 17.14
N PHE A 46 12.33 -9.05 17.33
CA PHE A 46 12.58 -10.39 16.77
C PHE A 46 11.74 -11.52 17.40
N ARG A 47 11.17 -11.29 18.57
CA ARG A 47 10.15 -12.20 19.14
C ARG A 47 8.80 -12.08 18.44
N LEU A 48 8.50 -10.93 17.83
CA LEU A 48 7.27 -10.70 17.09
C LEU A 48 7.40 -11.05 15.59
N PHE A 49 8.59 -10.92 15.03
CA PHE A 49 8.86 -11.14 13.61
C PHE A 49 10.21 -11.86 13.43
N PRO A 50 10.25 -12.93 12.64
CA PRO A 50 11.50 -13.72 12.45
C PRO A 50 12.52 -13.03 11.52
N GLY A 51 12.62 -11.71 11.54
CA GLY A 51 13.60 -10.93 10.79
C GLY A 51 13.02 -9.76 10.02
N LYS A 52 13.90 -8.97 9.40
CA LYS A 52 13.56 -7.75 8.65
C LYS A 52 12.62 -8.03 7.48
N LYS A 53 12.82 -9.15 6.77
CA LYS A 53 11.99 -9.55 5.62
C LYS A 53 10.54 -9.80 6.03
N ALA A 54 10.33 -10.48 7.16
CA ALA A 54 8.99 -10.73 7.69
C ALA A 54 8.28 -9.43 8.13
N ILE A 55 9.04 -8.46 8.67
CA ILE A 55 8.50 -7.13 9.02
C ILE A 55 8.10 -6.39 7.75
N PHE A 56 8.94 -6.44 6.70
CA PHE A 56 8.67 -5.79 5.43
C PHE A 56 7.45 -6.42 4.74
N ALA A 57 7.34 -7.76 4.68
CA ALA A 57 6.16 -8.45 4.15
C ALA A 57 4.88 -8.01 4.88
N ALA A 58 4.91 -7.98 6.22
CA ALA A 58 3.77 -7.55 7.01
C ALA A 58 3.39 -6.07 6.76
N ALA A 59 4.37 -5.18 6.55
CA ALA A 59 4.14 -3.79 6.20
C ALA A 59 3.54 -3.65 4.79
N SER A 60 4.04 -4.42 3.81
CA SER A 60 3.51 -4.46 2.44
C SER A 60 2.05 -4.95 2.42
N LEU A 61 1.78 -6.07 3.07
CA LEU A 61 0.43 -6.64 3.14
C LEU A 61 -0.54 -5.70 3.86
N ARG A 62 -0.09 -4.98 4.90
CA ARG A 62 -0.92 -3.99 5.59
C ARG A 62 -1.36 -2.86 4.67
N CYS A 63 -0.49 -2.34 3.80
CA CYS A 63 -0.86 -1.31 2.83
C CYS A 63 -1.89 -1.84 1.82
N VAL A 64 -1.75 -3.09 1.37
CA VAL A 64 -2.74 -3.75 0.50
C VAL A 64 -4.08 -3.91 1.22
N GLU A 65 -4.07 -4.41 2.46
CA GLU A 65 -5.29 -4.59 3.28
C GLU A 65 -6.02 -3.27 3.54
N ASP A 66 -5.28 -2.18 3.81
CA ASP A 66 -5.85 -0.86 4.01
C ASP A 66 -6.49 -0.33 2.71
N THR A 67 -5.89 -0.63 1.55
CA THR A 67 -6.46 -0.28 0.23
C THR A 67 -7.72 -1.10 -0.05
N CYS A 68 -7.69 -2.42 0.17
CA CYS A 68 -8.87 -3.29 0.02
C CYS A 68 -10.02 -2.78 0.88
N ARG A 69 -9.76 -2.51 2.16
CA ARG A 69 -10.79 -2.00 3.07
C ARG A 69 -11.39 -0.69 2.60
N ALA A 70 -10.55 0.26 2.14
CA ALA A 70 -11.03 1.51 1.61
C ALA A 70 -11.92 1.33 0.37
N PHE A 71 -11.66 0.32 -0.46
CA PHE A 71 -12.48 -0.02 -1.61
C PHE A 71 -13.78 -0.72 -1.20
N GLU A 72 -13.71 -1.72 -0.32
CA GLU A 72 -14.86 -2.45 0.20
C GLU A 72 -15.87 -1.50 0.85
N GLU A 73 -15.40 -0.55 1.69
CA GLU A 73 -16.24 0.42 2.38
C GLU A 73 -17.04 1.33 1.43
N VAL A 74 -16.45 1.74 0.30
CA VAL A 74 -17.11 2.68 -0.63
C VAL A 74 -17.86 1.98 -1.76
N ALA A 75 -17.53 0.73 -2.06
CA ALA A 75 -18.18 -0.04 -3.13
C ALA A 75 -19.37 -0.86 -2.63
N GLU A 76 -19.67 -0.85 -1.32
CA GLU A 76 -20.79 -1.60 -0.76
C GLU A 76 -22.11 -1.22 -1.45
N GLY A 77 -22.74 -2.20 -2.10
CA GLY A 77 -23.99 -2.02 -2.85
C GLY A 77 -23.87 -1.33 -4.20
N LEU A 78 -22.65 -0.93 -4.61
CA LEU A 78 -22.40 -0.31 -5.91
C LEU A 78 -21.87 -1.34 -6.92
N GLN A 79 -22.08 -1.07 -8.23
CA GLN A 79 -21.59 -1.89 -9.32
C GLN A 79 -21.16 -1.02 -10.52
N GLY A 80 -20.29 -1.57 -11.37
CA GLY A 80 -19.86 -0.95 -12.63
C GLY A 80 -19.25 0.43 -12.44
N GLU A 81 -19.74 1.41 -13.19
CA GLU A 81 -19.16 2.77 -13.22
C GLU A 81 -19.28 3.50 -11.88
N GLU A 82 -20.37 3.28 -11.13
CA GLU A 82 -20.54 3.89 -9.80
C GLU A 82 -19.49 3.36 -8.81
N ALA A 83 -19.28 2.05 -8.79
CA ALA A 83 -18.23 1.42 -7.98
C ALA A 83 -16.84 1.88 -8.39
N LEU A 84 -16.57 1.97 -9.71
CA LEU A 84 -15.30 2.46 -10.25
C LEU A 84 -14.97 3.86 -9.72
N HIS A 85 -15.92 4.79 -9.85
CA HIS A 85 -15.70 6.17 -9.39
C HIS A 85 -15.55 6.27 -7.87
N ALA A 86 -16.33 5.49 -7.11
CA ALA A 86 -16.24 5.46 -5.64
C ALA A 86 -14.84 4.96 -5.19
N MET A 87 -14.37 3.84 -5.76
CA MET A 87 -13.06 3.27 -5.45
C MET A 87 -11.90 4.19 -5.89
N ALA A 88 -11.99 4.81 -7.09
CA ALA A 88 -10.98 5.74 -7.56
C ALA A 88 -10.83 6.95 -6.62
N ASN A 89 -11.96 7.54 -6.18
CA ASN A 89 -11.96 8.63 -5.21
C ASN A 89 -11.39 8.19 -3.84
N ALA A 90 -11.73 6.99 -3.39
CA ALA A 90 -11.21 6.46 -2.13
C ALA A 90 -9.68 6.26 -2.19
N TYR A 91 -9.17 5.78 -3.33
CA TYR A 91 -7.73 5.61 -3.53
C TYR A 91 -6.98 6.94 -3.49
N VAL A 92 -7.47 7.95 -4.21
CA VAL A 92 -6.85 9.29 -4.20
C VAL A 92 -6.83 9.87 -2.79
N ARG A 93 -7.92 9.77 -2.03
CA ARG A 93 -7.95 10.18 -0.62
C ARG A 93 -6.92 9.42 0.21
N LEU A 94 -6.87 8.08 0.08
CA LEU A 94 -5.96 7.23 0.83
C LEU A 94 -4.50 7.65 0.65
N ILE A 95 -4.04 7.84 -0.60
CA ILE A 95 -2.64 8.21 -0.87
C ILE A 95 -2.33 9.69 -0.56
N THR A 96 -3.34 10.55 -0.51
CA THR A 96 -3.19 11.96 -0.12
C THR A 96 -3.08 12.09 1.39
N GLU A 97 -3.91 11.39 2.15
CA GLU A 97 -3.91 11.41 3.61
C GLU A 97 -2.75 10.60 4.21
N ARG A 98 -2.35 9.51 3.52
CA ARG A 98 -1.29 8.58 3.95
C ARG A 98 -0.31 8.31 2.82
N PRO A 99 0.55 9.28 2.45
CA PRO A 99 1.49 9.17 1.33
C PRO A 99 2.49 8.01 1.49
N GLU A 100 2.75 7.57 2.72
CA GLU A 100 3.56 6.39 2.99
C GLU A 100 2.97 5.09 2.42
N THR A 101 1.65 5.03 2.22
CA THR A 101 0.98 3.87 1.58
C THR A 101 1.45 3.71 0.14
N LEU A 102 1.44 4.80 -0.63
CA LEU A 102 1.94 4.84 -2.01
C LEU A 102 3.44 4.50 -2.07
N GLN A 103 4.24 5.16 -1.21
CA GLN A 103 5.68 4.95 -1.17
C GLN A 103 6.01 3.50 -0.83
N MET A 104 5.30 2.90 0.13
CA MET A 104 5.50 1.50 0.51
C MET A 104 5.14 0.54 -0.63
N GLN A 105 4.09 0.80 -1.40
CA GLN A 105 3.77 0.01 -2.60
C GLN A 105 4.91 0.03 -3.61
N MET A 106 5.48 1.21 -3.90
CA MET A 106 6.62 1.34 -4.81
C MET A 106 7.84 0.55 -4.31
N GLN A 107 8.16 0.64 -3.01
CA GLN A 107 9.24 -0.12 -2.38
C GLN A 107 9.00 -1.63 -2.44
N THR A 108 7.75 -2.06 -2.34
CA THR A 108 7.37 -3.48 -2.41
C THR A 108 7.72 -4.08 -3.78
N TYR A 109 7.41 -3.39 -4.88
CA TYR A 109 7.70 -3.90 -6.23
C TYR A 109 9.20 -4.12 -6.45
N ILE A 110 10.02 -3.15 -6.05
CA ILE A 110 11.47 -3.22 -6.18
C ILE A 110 12.05 -4.34 -5.30
N THR A 111 11.55 -4.45 -4.06
CA THR A 111 12.05 -5.47 -3.12
C THR A 111 11.68 -6.88 -3.56
N VAL A 112 10.46 -7.09 -4.09
CA VAL A 112 10.05 -8.37 -4.67
C VAL A 112 10.91 -8.72 -5.86
N ALA A 113 11.13 -7.79 -6.80
CA ALA A 113 11.97 -8.03 -7.97
C ALA A 113 13.40 -8.43 -7.59
N ALA A 114 13.99 -7.79 -6.57
CA ALA A 114 15.31 -8.15 -6.08
C ALA A 114 15.33 -9.55 -5.42
N ALA A 115 14.33 -9.87 -4.61
CA ALA A 115 14.20 -11.18 -3.97
C ALA A 115 14.04 -12.32 -5.00
N GLU A 116 13.22 -12.12 -6.03
CA GLU A 116 13.06 -13.09 -7.13
C GLU A 116 14.38 -13.31 -7.88
N ALA A 117 15.15 -12.26 -8.13
CA ALA A 117 16.45 -12.37 -8.78
C ALA A 117 17.48 -13.12 -7.92
N GLU A 118 17.33 -13.09 -6.59
CA GLU A 118 18.13 -13.84 -5.61
C GLU A 118 17.63 -15.29 -5.38
N GLY A 119 16.51 -15.68 -6.01
CA GLY A 119 15.89 -17.00 -5.86
C GLY A 119 14.99 -17.15 -4.63
N ASP A 120 14.66 -16.06 -3.95
CA ASP A 120 13.70 -16.06 -2.83
C ASP A 120 12.26 -15.91 -3.31
N HIS A 121 11.76 -16.98 -3.92
CA HIS A 121 10.41 -17.00 -4.48
C HIS A 121 9.30 -16.96 -3.43
N GLN A 122 9.56 -17.49 -2.22
CA GLN A 122 8.58 -17.51 -1.13
C GLN A 122 8.14 -16.10 -0.69
N PHE A 123 9.08 -15.16 -0.68
CA PHE A 123 8.74 -13.77 -0.40
C PHE A 123 7.82 -13.18 -1.48
N GLY A 124 8.15 -13.39 -2.76
CA GLY A 124 7.34 -12.97 -3.89
C GLY A 124 5.93 -13.58 -3.87
N GLU A 125 5.81 -14.87 -3.57
CA GLU A 125 4.52 -15.56 -3.43
C GLU A 125 3.62 -14.93 -2.36
N THR A 126 4.20 -14.60 -1.20
CA THR A 126 3.48 -13.95 -0.10
C THR A 126 2.89 -12.60 -0.53
N VAL A 127 3.67 -11.79 -1.25
CA VAL A 127 3.22 -10.47 -1.72
C VAL A 127 2.19 -10.62 -2.85
N ARG A 128 2.42 -11.54 -3.80
CA ARG A 128 1.46 -11.82 -4.89
C ARG A 128 0.10 -12.28 -4.38
N ALA A 129 0.06 -13.10 -3.33
CA ALA A 129 -1.20 -13.51 -2.70
C ALA A 129 -1.99 -12.30 -2.15
N GLY A 130 -1.30 -11.34 -1.52
CA GLY A 130 -1.92 -10.09 -1.09
C GLY A 130 -2.44 -9.27 -2.28
N TRP A 131 -1.67 -9.20 -3.36
CA TRP A 131 -2.05 -8.48 -4.57
C TRP A 131 -3.27 -9.12 -5.26
N MET A 132 -3.38 -10.45 -5.25
CA MET A 132 -4.58 -11.14 -5.77
C MET A 132 -5.83 -10.81 -4.95
N LYS A 133 -5.71 -10.62 -3.62
CA LYS A 133 -6.82 -10.13 -2.82
C LYS A 133 -7.29 -8.74 -3.28
N LEU A 134 -6.36 -7.84 -3.57
CA LEU A 134 -6.71 -6.51 -4.11
C LEU A 134 -7.41 -6.62 -5.47
N TRP A 135 -6.90 -7.52 -6.36
CA TRP A 135 -7.55 -7.82 -7.62
C TRP A 135 -9.01 -8.23 -7.43
N GLU A 136 -9.28 -9.21 -6.57
CA GLU A 136 -10.62 -9.71 -6.29
C GLU A 136 -11.54 -8.65 -5.69
N THR A 137 -11.00 -7.81 -4.79
CA THR A 137 -11.73 -6.68 -4.18
C THR A 137 -12.22 -5.69 -5.23
N VAL A 138 -11.46 -5.47 -6.30
CA VAL A 138 -11.82 -4.57 -7.41
C VAL A 138 -12.70 -5.29 -8.43
N HIS A 139 -12.43 -6.55 -8.71
CA HIS A 139 -13.02 -7.32 -9.80
C HIS A 139 -14.54 -7.50 -9.66
N LEU A 140 -15.00 -7.87 -8.48
CA LEU A 140 -16.43 -8.13 -8.25
C LEU A 140 -17.30 -6.88 -8.42
N PRO A 141 -16.99 -5.71 -7.82
CA PRO A 141 -17.77 -4.50 -8.04
C PRO A 141 -17.73 -3.98 -9.48
N LEU A 142 -16.69 -4.31 -10.25
CA LEU A 142 -16.59 -3.96 -11.68
C LEU A 142 -17.27 -4.98 -12.61
N GLY A 143 -18.18 -5.82 -12.07
CA GLY A 143 -18.98 -6.76 -12.85
C GLY A 143 -18.25 -8.03 -13.27
N ALA A 144 -17.16 -8.38 -12.58
CA ALA A 144 -16.27 -9.50 -12.88
C ALA A 144 -15.69 -9.43 -14.31
N ASP A 145 -15.39 -8.22 -14.76
CA ASP A 145 -14.77 -7.96 -16.08
C ASP A 145 -13.27 -7.77 -15.93
N ASP A 146 -12.49 -8.66 -16.54
CA ASP A 146 -11.02 -8.65 -16.49
C ASP A 146 -10.43 -7.36 -17.08
N LYS A 147 -11.01 -6.84 -18.16
CA LYS A 147 -10.53 -5.65 -18.85
C LYS A 147 -10.75 -4.41 -18.00
N GLU A 148 -11.93 -4.25 -17.41
CA GLU A 148 -12.24 -3.12 -16.53
C GLU A 148 -11.38 -3.17 -15.29
N THR A 149 -11.22 -4.37 -14.68
CA THR A 149 -10.34 -4.57 -13.51
C THR A 149 -8.89 -4.21 -13.83
N THR A 150 -8.35 -4.72 -14.94
CA THR A 150 -6.99 -4.40 -15.40
C THR A 150 -6.82 -2.90 -15.65
N THR A 151 -7.79 -2.28 -16.30
CA THR A 151 -7.77 -0.84 -16.59
C THR A 151 -7.76 -0.01 -15.32
N PHE A 152 -8.62 -0.33 -14.36
CA PHE A 152 -8.68 0.34 -13.06
C PHE A 152 -7.34 0.26 -12.31
N LEU A 153 -6.77 -0.95 -12.21
CA LEU A 153 -5.49 -1.17 -11.55
C LEU A 153 -4.32 -0.49 -12.28
N ALA A 154 -4.34 -0.48 -13.61
CA ALA A 154 -3.33 0.23 -14.41
C ALA A 154 -3.37 1.75 -14.17
N TYR A 155 -4.55 2.35 -14.07
CA TYR A 155 -4.69 3.75 -13.68
C TYR A 155 -4.17 4.01 -12.25
N GLY A 156 -4.46 3.11 -11.30
CA GLY A 156 -3.91 3.20 -9.94
C GLY A 156 -2.38 3.20 -9.93
N MET A 157 -1.74 2.31 -10.71
CA MET A 157 -0.28 2.27 -10.85
C MET A 157 0.27 3.55 -11.52
N LEU A 158 -0.42 4.09 -12.52
CA LEU A 158 -0.04 5.34 -13.17
C LEU A 158 -0.13 6.51 -12.19
N ILE A 159 -1.21 6.60 -11.40
CA ILE A 159 -1.36 7.60 -10.32
C ILE A 159 -0.17 7.53 -9.37
N ASN A 160 0.21 6.34 -8.92
CA ASN A 160 1.34 6.14 -8.02
C ASN A 160 2.64 6.69 -8.63
N THR A 161 2.91 6.35 -9.88
CA THR A 161 4.11 6.78 -10.59
C THR A 161 4.15 8.30 -10.74
N LEU A 162 3.08 8.92 -11.24
CA LEU A 162 3.01 10.36 -11.47
C LEU A 162 3.09 11.15 -10.16
N THR A 163 2.42 10.66 -9.11
CA THR A 163 2.47 11.26 -7.77
C THR A 163 3.85 11.16 -7.15
N ALA A 164 4.49 9.99 -7.24
CA ALA A 164 5.85 9.78 -6.72
C ALA A 164 6.89 10.64 -7.45
N MET A 165 6.69 10.88 -8.75
CA MET A 165 7.53 11.78 -9.56
C MET A 165 7.24 13.27 -9.30
N GLY A 166 6.23 13.61 -8.51
CA GLY A 166 5.92 14.99 -8.13
C GLY A 166 5.27 15.82 -9.23
N PHE A 167 4.59 15.22 -10.21
CA PHE A 167 3.82 15.96 -11.20
C PHE A 167 2.73 16.78 -10.52
N PRO A 168 2.67 18.12 -10.80
CA PRO A 168 1.64 18.97 -10.21
C PRO A 168 0.24 18.58 -10.72
N PRO A 169 -0.82 18.82 -9.92
CA PRO A 169 -2.18 18.35 -10.23
C PRO A 169 -2.76 18.91 -11.54
N ASP A 170 -2.31 20.09 -11.97
CA ASP A 170 -2.73 20.78 -13.21
C ASP A 170 -1.93 20.36 -14.44
N HIS A 171 -0.92 19.49 -14.28
CA HIS A 171 -0.10 19.05 -15.40
C HIS A 171 -0.90 18.21 -16.39
N ARG A 172 -0.63 18.39 -17.70
CA ARG A 172 -1.35 17.71 -18.81
C ARG A 172 -1.36 16.18 -18.74
N VAL A 173 -0.40 15.54 -18.02
CA VAL A 173 -0.33 14.09 -17.87
C VAL A 173 -1.57 13.49 -17.21
N TRP A 174 -2.33 14.31 -16.45
CA TRP A 174 -3.53 13.90 -15.76
C TRP A 174 -4.81 13.96 -16.63
N GLN A 175 -4.74 14.60 -17.82
CA GLN A 175 -5.94 14.87 -18.63
C GLN A 175 -6.62 13.63 -19.19
N GLY A 176 -5.85 12.55 -19.42
CA GLY A 176 -6.39 11.25 -19.90
C GLY A 176 -6.99 10.38 -18.82
N MET A 177 -6.95 10.81 -17.55
CA MET A 177 -7.47 10.04 -16.42
C MET A 177 -8.93 10.40 -16.15
N TYR A 178 -9.67 9.45 -15.56
CA TYR A 178 -11.02 9.74 -15.07
C TYR A 178 -11.00 10.96 -14.15
N PRO A 179 -12.01 11.85 -14.22
CA PRO A 179 -12.07 13.04 -13.35
C PRO A 179 -11.95 12.71 -11.86
N SER A 180 -12.52 11.57 -11.43
CA SER A 180 -12.44 11.05 -10.07
C SER A 180 -11.03 10.58 -9.65
N ALA A 181 -10.16 10.26 -10.60
CA ALA A 181 -8.79 9.82 -10.34
C ALA A 181 -7.77 10.97 -10.31
N ARG A 182 -8.21 12.22 -10.52
CA ARG A 182 -7.32 13.38 -10.47
C ARG A 182 -7.07 13.81 -9.03
N ILE A 183 -5.80 13.93 -8.66
CA ILE A 183 -5.40 14.49 -7.38
C ILE A 183 -5.70 15.99 -7.43
N THR A 184 -6.81 16.42 -6.82
CA THR A 184 -7.16 17.84 -6.69
C THR A 184 -6.43 18.42 -5.48
N GLY A 185 -5.36 19.18 -5.75
CA GLY A 185 -4.73 20.09 -4.81
C GLY A 185 -4.12 19.45 -3.54
N ARG A 186 -2.82 19.65 -3.34
CA ARG A 186 -2.22 19.59 -2.01
C ARG A 186 -2.87 20.67 -1.16
N PRO A 187 -3.29 20.43 0.08
CA PRO A 187 -3.62 21.53 0.99
C PRO A 187 -2.39 22.42 1.08
N GLU A 188 -2.57 23.71 0.80
CA GLU A 188 -1.55 24.74 1.02
C GLU A 188 -1.09 24.65 2.49
N LYS A 189 0.24 24.63 2.69
CA LYS A 189 0.86 24.62 4.01
C LYS A 189 0.71 25.94 4.70
#